data_6a10009dd2046bbd59fa219daa7466e1
#
_entry.id   6a10009dd2046bbd59fa219daa7466e1
#
_cell.length_a   1.000
_cell.length_b   1.000
_cell.length_c   1.000
_cell.angle_alpha   90.00
_cell.angle_beta   90.00
_cell.angle_gamma   90.00
#
_symmetry.space_group_name_H-M   'P 1'
#
loop_
_entity.id
_entity.type
_entity.pdbx_description
1 polymer ?
#
loop_
_entity_poly.entity_id
_entity_poly.type
_entity_poly.pdbx_seq_one_letter_code
_entity_poly.pdbx_strand_id
1 'polypeptide(L)'
;GLKDGRIAAIGKAGNPDIQPNVTIVIGPGTDVIAGEGKILTAGGFDSHIHFICPQQIEHALMAGVTSMLGGGTGPSHGTFATTCTPGPWHMGRMIQSFDAFPVNLGISGKGTASRPAALVEMIKGGACALKLHEDWGTTPSAIDTCLSVADDYDVQVMLHSDTLDESGFV
;
A
#
# COMPACT_ATOMS: atom_id res chain seq x y z
N GLY A 1 16.99 10.57 -15.91
CA GLY A 1 17.97 10.42 -14.84
C GLY A 1 17.30 10.37 -13.48
N LEU A 2 17.74 9.45 -12.66
CA LEU A 2 17.31 9.32 -11.26
C LEU A 2 18.48 9.67 -10.34
N LYS A 3 18.19 10.34 -9.23
CA LYS A 3 19.16 10.67 -8.19
C LYS A 3 18.44 10.78 -6.85
N ASP A 4 19.01 10.17 -5.83
CA ASP A 4 18.48 10.22 -4.45
C ASP A 4 16.97 9.83 -4.37
N GLY A 5 16.60 8.77 -5.11
CA GLY A 5 15.22 8.26 -5.16
C GLY A 5 14.22 9.15 -5.91
N ARG A 6 14.68 10.16 -6.65
CA ARG A 6 13.82 11.11 -7.36
C ARG A 6 14.18 11.22 -8.84
N ILE A 7 13.22 11.60 -9.66
CA ILE A 7 13.48 12.00 -11.06
C ILE A 7 14.23 13.31 -11.03
N ALA A 8 15.52 13.28 -11.40
CA ALA A 8 16.39 14.44 -11.43
C ALA A 8 16.34 15.18 -12.77
N ALA A 9 16.22 14.43 -13.86
CA ALA A 9 16.15 15.00 -15.21
C ALA A 9 15.46 14.05 -16.21
N ILE A 10 14.83 14.63 -17.21
CA ILE A 10 14.30 13.93 -18.38
C ILE A 10 14.99 14.54 -19.60
N GLY A 11 15.59 13.70 -20.45
CA GLY A 11 16.30 14.17 -21.62
C GLY A 11 17.17 13.10 -22.25
N LYS A 12 18.06 13.52 -23.13
CA LYS A 12 19.02 12.64 -23.79
C LYS A 12 20.22 12.40 -22.87
N ALA A 13 20.41 11.17 -22.47
CA ALA A 13 21.58 10.75 -21.72
C ALA A 13 22.73 10.34 -22.63
N GLY A 14 23.95 10.67 -22.24
CA GLY A 14 25.14 10.30 -23.03
C GLY A 14 26.39 11.09 -22.66
N ASN A 15 27.37 11.03 -23.55
CA ASN A 15 28.59 11.83 -23.46
C ASN A 15 28.50 13.01 -24.43
N PRO A 16 28.50 14.27 -23.95
CA PRO A 16 28.40 15.46 -24.81
C PRO A 16 29.60 15.65 -25.73
N ASP A 17 30.74 15.06 -25.43
CA ASP A 17 31.94 15.18 -26.28
C ASP A 17 31.82 14.43 -27.63
N ILE A 18 30.94 13.41 -27.64
CA ILE A 18 30.74 12.55 -28.82
C ILE A 18 29.31 12.51 -29.34
N GLN A 19 28.39 13.05 -28.60
CA GLN A 19 26.94 13.01 -28.93
C GLN A 19 26.34 14.41 -28.82
N PRO A 20 25.69 14.92 -29.87
CA PRO A 20 25.02 16.21 -29.78
C PRO A 20 23.75 16.16 -28.95
N ASN A 21 23.39 17.30 -28.35
CA ASN A 21 22.14 17.52 -27.63
C ASN A 21 22.00 16.63 -26.36
N VAL A 22 23.09 16.23 -25.73
CA VAL A 22 23.08 15.55 -24.43
C VAL A 22 22.70 16.54 -23.35
N THR A 23 21.68 16.20 -22.58
CA THR A 23 21.18 16.99 -21.43
C THR A 23 21.42 16.29 -20.09
N ILE A 24 21.70 14.98 -20.14
CA ILE A 24 22.04 14.17 -18.97
C ILE A 24 23.38 13.51 -19.21
N VAL A 25 24.39 13.99 -18.53
CA VAL A 25 25.76 13.48 -18.71
C VAL A 25 25.94 12.16 -17.97
N ILE A 26 26.39 11.14 -18.68
CA ILE A 26 26.79 9.86 -18.09
C ILE A 26 28.24 9.98 -17.65
N GLY A 27 28.47 9.92 -16.35
CA GLY A 27 29.81 10.00 -15.73
C GLY A 27 30.22 8.71 -15.05
N PRO A 28 31.41 8.70 -14.43
CA PRO A 28 31.97 7.49 -13.79
C PRO A 28 31.12 6.92 -12.64
N GLY A 29 30.28 7.75 -12.02
CA GLY A 29 29.37 7.34 -10.95
C GLY A 29 27.93 7.11 -11.41
N THR A 30 27.69 6.96 -12.72
CA THR A 30 26.36 6.76 -13.28
C THR A 30 26.14 5.29 -13.61
N ASP A 31 25.16 4.67 -12.97
CA ASP A 31 24.65 3.37 -13.38
C ASP A 31 23.71 3.54 -14.57
N VAL A 32 23.87 2.70 -15.58
CA VAL A 32 23.05 2.72 -16.78
C VAL A 32 22.23 1.45 -16.90
N ILE A 33 20.91 1.63 -16.96
CA ILE A 33 19.98 0.52 -17.18
C ILE A 33 19.43 0.63 -18.61
N ALA A 34 19.63 -0.41 -19.41
CA ALA A 34 19.15 -0.49 -20.76
C ALA A 34 17.61 -0.57 -20.79
N GLY A 35 16.99 0.30 -21.57
CA GLY A 35 15.54 0.41 -21.66
C GLY A 35 15.02 0.44 -23.10
N GLU A 36 15.79 -0.04 -24.07
CA GLU A 36 15.40 -0.04 -25.47
C GLU A 36 14.09 -0.81 -25.70
N GLY A 37 13.15 -0.17 -26.36
CA GLY A 37 11.82 -0.73 -26.63
C GLY A 37 10.92 -0.84 -25.39
N LYS A 38 11.29 -0.20 -24.28
CA LYS A 38 10.52 -0.19 -23.03
C LYS A 38 10.09 1.22 -22.64
N ILE A 39 9.03 1.28 -21.86
CA ILE A 39 8.55 2.51 -21.22
C ILE A 39 8.83 2.38 -19.73
N LEU A 40 9.47 3.39 -19.14
CA LEU A 40 9.66 3.48 -17.70
C LEU A 40 8.43 4.13 -17.08
N THR A 41 7.82 3.43 -16.13
CA THR A 41 6.68 3.92 -15.35
C THR A 41 7.04 3.93 -13.88
N ALA A 42 6.22 4.58 -13.05
CA ALA A 42 6.22 4.33 -11.62
C ALA A 42 5.88 2.87 -11.34
N GLY A 43 6.35 2.34 -10.21
CA GLY A 43 5.94 1.02 -9.76
C GLY A 43 4.45 0.96 -9.43
N GLY A 44 3.88 -0.22 -9.49
CA GLY A 44 2.48 -0.45 -9.16
C GLY A 44 2.18 -0.13 -7.68
N PHE A 45 0.98 0.35 -7.44
CA PHE A 45 0.42 0.50 -6.10
C PHE A 45 -0.77 -0.46 -5.96
N ASP A 46 -0.65 -1.43 -5.04
CA ASP A 46 -1.76 -2.31 -4.69
C ASP A 46 -2.39 -1.83 -3.39
N SER A 47 -3.63 -1.34 -3.48
CA SER A 47 -4.35 -0.73 -2.37
C SER A 47 -5.30 -1.68 -1.64
N HIS A 48 -5.28 -2.98 -1.96
CA HIS A 48 -6.16 -3.95 -1.34
C HIS A 48 -5.44 -5.26 -1.03
N ILE A 49 -4.47 -5.19 -0.12
CA ILE A 49 -3.63 -6.32 0.26
C ILE A 49 -4.16 -7.01 1.51
N HIS A 50 -4.08 -8.34 1.47
CA HIS A 50 -4.25 -9.23 2.60
C HIS A 50 -2.86 -9.69 3.04
N PHE A 51 -2.29 -9.08 4.07
CA PHE A 51 -0.97 -9.44 4.58
C PHE A 51 -1.04 -10.78 5.33
N ILE A 52 -0.78 -11.86 4.60
CA ILE A 52 -0.85 -13.24 5.10
C ILE A 52 0.54 -13.80 5.35
N CYS A 53 1.47 -13.60 4.40
CA CYS A 53 2.83 -14.11 4.51
C CYS A 53 3.84 -13.16 3.83
N PRO A 54 5.09 -13.12 4.30
CA PRO A 54 6.11 -12.18 3.78
C PRO A 54 6.50 -12.43 2.33
N GLN A 55 6.42 -13.66 1.83
CA GLN A 55 6.71 -14.02 0.44
C GLN A 55 5.85 -13.25 -0.57
N GLN A 56 4.66 -12.85 -0.17
CA GLN A 56 3.75 -12.03 -0.94
C GLN A 56 4.38 -10.69 -1.36
N ILE A 57 5.18 -10.08 -0.49
CA ILE A 57 5.84 -8.80 -0.75
C ILE A 57 6.93 -8.97 -1.80
N GLU A 58 7.73 -10.04 -1.71
CA GLU A 58 8.76 -10.35 -2.70
C GLU A 58 8.16 -10.60 -4.08
N HIS A 59 7.08 -11.38 -4.16
CA HIS A 59 6.37 -11.63 -5.42
C HIS A 59 5.78 -10.34 -6.01
N ALA A 60 5.21 -9.47 -5.19
CA ALA A 60 4.69 -8.19 -5.63
C ALA A 60 5.81 -7.31 -6.22
N LEU A 61 6.96 -7.21 -5.53
CA LEU A 61 8.10 -6.45 -6.01
C LEU A 61 8.65 -7.01 -7.33
N MET A 62 8.76 -8.33 -7.47
CA MET A 62 9.17 -8.98 -8.71
C MET A 62 8.20 -8.74 -9.87
N ALA A 63 6.93 -8.50 -9.57
CA ALA A 63 5.90 -8.14 -10.54
C ALA A 63 5.82 -6.62 -10.83
N GLY A 64 6.69 -5.82 -10.21
CA GLY A 64 6.75 -4.37 -10.41
C GLY A 64 5.84 -3.55 -9.48
N VAL A 65 5.25 -4.16 -8.46
CA VAL A 65 4.51 -3.46 -7.41
C VAL A 65 5.50 -2.95 -6.36
N THR A 66 5.52 -1.65 -6.13
CA THR A 66 6.46 -0.99 -5.21
C THR A 66 5.78 -0.36 -3.99
N SER A 67 4.46 -0.37 -3.96
CA SER A 67 3.67 0.13 -2.84
C SER A 67 2.48 -0.79 -2.58
N MET A 68 2.25 -1.14 -1.34
CA MET A 68 1.19 -2.04 -0.92
C MET A 68 0.48 -1.47 0.31
N LEU A 69 -0.84 -1.39 0.25
CA LEU A 69 -1.68 -0.96 1.35
C LEU A 69 -2.70 -2.04 1.67
N GLY A 70 -2.74 -2.45 2.91
CA GLY A 70 -3.69 -3.47 3.32
C GLY A 70 -3.66 -3.75 4.81
N GLY A 71 -4.28 -4.82 5.21
CA GLY A 71 -4.38 -5.23 6.60
C GLY A 71 -4.09 -6.71 6.80
N GLY A 72 -4.15 -7.10 8.03
CA GLY A 72 -3.85 -8.44 8.51
C GLY A 72 -2.75 -8.44 9.56
N THR A 73 -2.49 -9.58 10.11
CA THR A 73 -1.44 -9.80 11.11
C THR A 73 -0.43 -10.86 10.64
N GLY A 74 -0.30 -11.00 9.31
CA GLY A 74 0.51 -12.05 8.72
C GLY A 74 -0.10 -13.44 9.02
N PRO A 75 0.74 -14.45 9.24
CA PRO A 75 0.27 -15.80 9.57
C PRO A 75 -0.25 -15.94 11.00
N SER A 76 -0.23 -14.89 11.81
CA SER A 76 -0.67 -14.96 13.19
C SER A 76 -2.20 -15.10 13.29
N HIS A 77 -2.62 -15.76 14.35
CA HIS A 77 -4.05 -15.98 14.63
C HIS A 77 -4.76 -14.66 14.94
N GLY A 78 -5.98 -14.51 14.48
CA GLY A 78 -6.86 -13.39 14.87
C GLY A 78 -7.43 -12.57 13.73
N THR A 79 -6.81 -12.58 12.56
CA THR A 79 -7.38 -11.91 11.38
C THR A 79 -7.63 -12.85 10.22
N PHE A 80 -7.01 -14.02 10.24
CA PHE A 80 -7.00 -14.96 9.12
C PHE A 80 -6.69 -14.20 7.81
N ALA A 81 -7.51 -14.30 6.82
CA ALA A 81 -7.32 -13.61 5.54
C ALA A 81 -8.22 -12.35 5.40
N THR A 82 -8.71 -11.78 6.48
CA THR A 82 -9.74 -10.73 6.42
C THR A 82 -9.21 -9.31 6.25
N THR A 83 -7.88 -9.12 6.22
CA THR A 83 -7.26 -7.81 6.00
C THR A 83 -7.55 -6.73 7.03
N CYS A 84 -8.10 -7.08 8.17
CA CYS A 84 -8.37 -6.15 9.26
C CYS A 84 -7.29 -6.30 10.33
N THR A 85 -6.53 -5.25 10.61
CA THR A 85 -5.56 -5.27 11.71
C THR A 85 -6.23 -4.74 12.97
N PRO A 86 -6.45 -5.58 13.99
CA PRO A 86 -7.22 -5.20 15.16
C PRO A 86 -6.32 -4.61 16.25
N GLY A 87 -6.40 -3.32 16.41
CA GLY A 87 -5.80 -2.61 17.54
C GLY A 87 -4.34 -2.19 17.35
N PRO A 88 -3.91 -1.21 18.16
CA PRO A 88 -2.59 -0.59 18.03
C PRO A 88 -1.43 -1.55 18.26
N TRP A 89 -1.60 -2.55 19.11
CA TRP A 89 -0.54 -3.53 19.37
C TRP A 89 -0.21 -4.33 18.11
N HIS A 90 -1.21 -4.88 17.43
CA HIS A 90 -1.00 -5.63 16.17
C HIS A 90 -0.46 -4.73 15.07
N MET A 91 -0.96 -3.50 14.95
CA MET A 91 -0.44 -2.53 14.00
C MET A 91 1.04 -2.23 14.25
N GLY A 92 1.42 -1.99 15.49
CA GLY A 92 2.82 -1.78 15.84
C GLY A 92 3.72 -2.96 15.47
N ARG A 93 3.26 -4.20 15.67
CA ARG A 93 4.02 -5.40 15.25
C ARG A 93 4.15 -5.49 13.73
N MET A 94 3.08 -5.22 13.00
CA MET A 94 3.11 -5.23 11.54
C MET A 94 4.02 -4.14 10.98
N ILE A 95 3.91 -2.91 11.48
CA ILE A 95 4.78 -1.80 11.05
C ILE A 95 6.25 -2.13 11.31
N GLN A 96 6.57 -2.71 12.47
CA GLN A 96 7.94 -3.15 12.74
C GLN A 96 8.44 -4.23 11.77
N SER A 97 7.56 -5.13 11.32
CA SER A 97 7.93 -6.16 10.34
C SER A 97 8.18 -5.57 8.95
N PHE A 98 7.62 -4.42 8.64
CA PHE A 98 7.77 -3.76 7.33
C PHE A 98 9.18 -3.27 7.06
N ASP A 99 9.96 -2.98 8.10
CA ASP A 99 11.35 -2.54 7.96
C ASP A 99 12.26 -3.57 7.26
N ALA A 100 11.82 -4.82 7.17
CA ALA A 100 12.57 -5.88 6.48
C ALA A 100 12.47 -5.82 4.96
N PHE A 101 11.58 -4.99 4.39
CA PHE A 101 11.24 -5.03 2.97
C PHE A 101 11.52 -3.70 2.27
N PRO A 102 12.14 -3.73 1.06
CA PRO A 102 12.48 -2.53 0.30
C PRO A 102 11.32 -2.01 -0.55
N VAL A 103 10.11 -1.94 0.00
CA VAL A 103 8.90 -1.45 -0.65
C VAL A 103 8.13 -0.52 0.30
N ASN A 104 7.24 0.29 -0.24
CA ASN A 104 6.36 1.11 0.58
C ASN A 104 5.20 0.24 1.09
N LEU A 105 5.06 0.15 2.40
CA LEU A 105 4.02 -0.66 3.04
C LEU A 105 3.16 0.21 3.95
N GLY A 106 1.86 0.14 3.76
CA GLY A 106 0.86 0.78 4.60
C GLY A 106 -0.05 -0.24 5.26
N ILE A 107 -0.53 0.07 6.45
CA ILE A 107 -1.41 -0.82 7.23
C ILE A 107 -2.80 -0.23 7.36
N SER A 108 -3.82 -1.07 7.12
CA SER A 108 -5.21 -0.73 7.38
C SER A 108 -5.66 -1.28 8.73
N GLY A 109 -6.29 -0.43 9.51
CA GLY A 109 -6.95 -0.83 10.75
C GLY A 109 -8.33 -1.43 10.50
N LYS A 110 -8.86 -2.15 11.48
CA LYS A 110 -10.22 -2.68 11.45
C LYS A 110 -11.23 -1.53 11.46
N GLY A 111 -11.97 -1.37 10.39
CA GLY A 111 -12.96 -0.29 10.20
C GLY A 111 -14.34 -0.60 10.76
N THR A 112 -14.65 -1.87 11.03
CA THR A 112 -15.94 -2.27 11.56
C THR A 112 -16.03 -1.96 13.05
N ALA A 113 -16.69 -0.85 13.36
CA ALA A 113 -16.93 -0.42 14.72
C ALA A 113 -18.24 0.37 14.80
N SER A 114 -18.92 0.25 15.95
CA SER A 114 -20.14 1.01 16.23
C SER A 114 -19.87 2.37 16.87
N ARG A 115 -18.63 2.65 17.25
CA ARG A 115 -18.24 3.89 17.92
C ARG A 115 -17.02 4.50 17.25
N PRO A 116 -17.04 5.82 16.92
CA PRO A 116 -15.93 6.53 16.31
C PRO A 116 -14.61 6.38 17.06
N ALA A 117 -14.64 6.38 18.40
CA ALA A 117 -13.44 6.31 19.22
C ALA A 117 -12.55 5.08 18.92
N ALA A 118 -13.15 3.94 18.61
CA ALA A 118 -12.41 2.74 18.24
C ALA A 118 -11.66 2.89 16.91
N LEU A 119 -12.25 3.59 15.95
CA LEU A 119 -11.62 3.88 14.66
C LEU A 119 -10.48 4.90 14.80
N VAL A 120 -10.70 5.93 15.60
CA VAL A 120 -9.67 6.91 15.92
C VAL A 120 -8.47 6.25 16.60
N GLU A 121 -8.71 5.26 17.46
CA GLU A 121 -7.65 4.47 18.08
C GLU A 121 -6.81 3.72 17.03
N MET A 122 -7.44 3.14 15.99
CA MET A 122 -6.74 2.50 14.88
C MET A 122 -5.84 3.49 14.16
N ILE A 123 -6.36 4.65 13.80
CA ILE A 123 -5.61 5.70 13.09
C ILE A 123 -4.43 6.18 13.94
N LYS A 124 -4.64 6.48 15.21
CA LYS A 124 -3.57 6.87 16.13
C LYS A 124 -2.54 5.77 16.38
N GLY A 125 -2.93 4.51 16.19
CA GLY A 125 -2.05 3.36 16.24
C GLY A 125 -1.17 3.17 15.00
N GLY A 126 -1.36 4.00 13.96
CA GLY A 126 -0.56 3.99 12.75
C GLY A 126 -1.30 3.50 11.50
N ALA A 127 -2.61 3.29 11.57
CA ALA A 127 -3.38 2.95 10.37
C ALA A 127 -3.45 4.15 9.42
N CYS A 128 -3.11 3.91 8.16
CA CYS A 128 -3.28 4.88 7.08
C CYS A 128 -4.54 4.61 6.23
N ALA A 129 -5.32 3.62 6.62
CA ALA A 129 -6.61 3.29 6.04
C ALA A 129 -7.47 2.54 7.06
N LEU A 130 -8.77 2.48 6.81
CA LEU A 130 -9.72 1.68 7.58
C LEU A 130 -10.33 0.61 6.66
N LYS A 131 -10.34 -0.64 7.11
CA LYS A 131 -10.88 -1.77 6.34
C LYS A 131 -12.20 -2.24 6.91
N LEU A 132 -13.22 -2.25 6.07
CA LEU A 132 -14.50 -2.89 6.29
C LEU A 132 -14.51 -4.24 5.58
N HIS A 133 -15.00 -5.26 6.25
CA HIS A 133 -15.17 -6.60 5.72
C HIS A 133 -16.49 -7.19 6.20
N GLU A 134 -17.24 -7.78 5.32
CA GLU A 134 -18.57 -8.32 5.60
C GLU A 134 -18.57 -9.37 6.71
N ASP A 135 -17.55 -10.22 6.77
CA ASP A 135 -17.37 -11.23 7.82
C ASP A 135 -17.42 -10.66 9.24
N TRP A 136 -17.16 -9.37 9.38
CA TRP A 136 -17.14 -8.66 10.67
C TRP A 136 -18.41 -7.83 10.93
N GLY A 137 -19.42 -7.98 10.10
CA GLY A 137 -20.68 -7.26 10.23
C GLY A 137 -20.62 -5.83 9.72
N THR A 138 -20.34 -5.66 8.43
CA THR A 138 -20.35 -4.37 7.75
C THR A 138 -21.75 -3.89 7.50
N THR A 139 -22.39 -3.37 8.54
CA THR A 139 -23.74 -2.79 8.48
C THR A 139 -23.70 -1.36 7.93
N PRO A 140 -24.81 -0.81 7.43
CA PRO A 140 -24.88 0.60 7.03
C PRO A 140 -24.38 1.57 8.10
N SER A 141 -24.70 1.31 9.37
CA SER A 141 -24.23 2.13 10.49
C SER A 141 -22.70 2.04 10.70
N ALA A 142 -22.13 0.85 10.52
CA ALA A 142 -20.67 0.69 10.59
C ALA A 142 -19.96 1.41 9.45
N ILE A 143 -20.53 1.35 8.24
CA ILE A 143 -20.02 2.07 7.07
C ILE A 143 -20.07 3.58 7.31
N ASP A 144 -21.22 4.11 7.73
CA ASP A 144 -21.41 5.53 8.00
C ASP A 144 -20.41 6.04 9.05
N THR A 145 -20.28 5.32 10.16
CA THR A 145 -19.31 5.64 11.21
C THR A 145 -17.88 5.63 10.68
N CYS A 146 -17.54 4.64 9.86
CA CYS A 146 -16.20 4.51 9.28
C CYS A 146 -15.89 5.65 8.31
N LEU A 147 -16.82 5.98 7.41
CA LEU A 147 -16.68 7.07 6.46
C LEU A 147 -16.56 8.43 7.17
N SER A 148 -17.37 8.67 8.19
CA SER A 148 -17.29 9.93 8.96
C SER A 148 -15.94 10.13 9.63
N VAL A 149 -15.41 9.08 10.26
CA VAL A 149 -14.08 9.16 10.89
C VAL A 149 -12.98 9.28 9.84
N ALA A 150 -13.11 8.57 8.72
CA ALA A 150 -12.13 8.63 7.64
C ALA A 150 -12.07 10.04 7.02
N ASP A 151 -13.20 10.72 6.89
CA ASP A 151 -13.29 12.10 6.42
C ASP A 151 -12.60 13.07 7.40
N ASP A 152 -12.86 12.92 8.69
CA ASP A 152 -12.25 13.76 9.74
C ASP A 152 -10.71 13.63 9.81
N TYR A 153 -10.17 12.46 9.47
CA TYR A 153 -8.73 12.15 9.58
C TYR A 153 -8.01 12.04 8.24
N ASP A 154 -8.71 12.25 7.13
CA ASP A 154 -8.16 12.15 5.76
C ASP A 154 -7.45 10.81 5.52
N VAL A 155 -8.13 9.71 5.81
CA VAL A 155 -7.63 8.35 5.58
C VAL A 155 -8.52 7.58 4.62
N GLN A 156 -7.94 6.61 3.93
CA GLN A 156 -8.64 5.75 2.97
C GLN A 156 -9.60 4.79 3.67
N VAL A 157 -10.79 4.57 3.11
CA VAL A 157 -11.66 3.45 3.47
C VAL A 157 -11.59 2.38 2.38
N MET A 158 -11.40 1.14 2.79
CA MET A 158 -11.44 -0.03 1.92
C MET A 158 -12.58 -0.94 2.34
N LEU A 159 -13.41 -1.31 1.40
CA LEU A 159 -14.53 -2.21 1.62
C LEU A 159 -14.32 -3.51 0.85
N HIS A 160 -14.31 -4.63 1.54
CA HIS A 160 -14.49 -5.94 0.93
C HIS A 160 -15.97 -6.25 0.88
N SER A 161 -16.52 -6.28 -0.33
CA SER A 161 -17.89 -6.73 -0.56
C SER A 161 -17.84 -8.10 -1.23
N ASP A 162 -18.72 -8.98 -0.83
CA ASP A 162 -18.92 -10.24 -1.51
C ASP A 162 -19.84 -10.03 -2.71
N THR A 163 -19.22 -9.90 -3.88
CA THR A 163 -19.97 -9.66 -5.13
C THR A 163 -20.58 -10.93 -5.72
N LEU A 164 -20.17 -12.05 -5.21
CA LEU A 164 -20.85 -13.33 -5.48
C LEU A 164 -21.97 -13.54 -4.50
N ASP A 165 -22.26 -12.46 -3.82
CA ASP A 165 -23.02 -12.47 -2.65
C ASP A 165 -24.29 -13.29 -2.80
N GLU A 166 -24.46 -14.05 -1.81
CA GLU A 166 -25.55 -14.99 -1.68
C GLU A 166 -26.90 -14.29 -1.59
N SER A 167 -26.93 -12.98 -1.40
CA SER A 167 -28.15 -12.19 -1.45
C SER A 167 -28.73 -12.10 -2.86
N GLY A 168 -27.93 -12.31 -3.87
CA GLY A 168 -28.34 -12.23 -5.26
C GLY A 168 -28.72 -10.84 -5.74
N PHE A 169 -28.38 -9.80 -5.00
CA PHE A 169 -28.56 -8.40 -5.35
C PHE A 169 -27.22 -7.77 -5.67
N VAL A 170 -26.96 -7.62 -6.92
CA VAL A 170 -25.80 -6.91 -7.44
C VAL A 170 -26.26 -5.55 -7.94
#